data_8b68969ba5f7f8c9401800ad07867123
#
_entry.id   8b68969ba5f7f8c9401800ad07867123
#
_cell.length_a   1.000
_cell.length_b   1.000
_cell.length_c   1.000
_cell.angle_alpha   90.00
_cell.angle_beta   90.00
_cell.angle_gamma   90.00
#
_symmetry.space_group_name_H-M   'P 1'
#
loop_
_entity.id
_entity.type
_entity.pdbx_description
1 polymer ?
#
loop_
_entity_poly.entity_id
_entity_poly.type
_entity_poly.pdbx_seq_one_letter_code
_entity_poly.pdbx_strand_id
1 'polypeptide(L)'
;MRLPFLLLVLFWLPPAQAADIPLATVVRFNTLCATCHEGECSGRLSFDLGIQASENHIRRHAGDVDQNVWRDLARLLAHTKQACAFYPMAVDIPKGQQWNQERLTELHNATENAWFIPLGHLPAGRYRATLGMNGQTEGIAQIISAGFDITDFTLQCADRGQIAFFFLVDRSSLHYLRFKSGKGQTLRSLDIQAAD
;
A
#
# COMPACT_ATOMS: atom_id res chain seq x y z
N MET A 1 16.60 50.79 -41.89
CA MET A 1 15.94 49.49 -41.69
C MET A 1 15.98 49.14 -40.21
N ARG A 2 14.84 49.20 -39.49
CA ARG A 2 14.74 48.86 -38.08
C ARG A 2 14.01 47.51 -38.00
N LEU A 3 14.71 46.45 -37.57
CA LEU A 3 14.11 45.14 -37.29
C LEU A 3 13.31 45.23 -35.98
N PRO A 4 12.06 44.77 -35.93
CA PRO A 4 11.35 44.63 -34.68
C PRO A 4 11.82 43.36 -33.96
N PHE A 5 12.23 43.51 -32.70
CA PHE A 5 12.55 42.41 -31.77
C PHE A 5 11.24 41.78 -31.33
N LEU A 6 10.94 40.57 -31.83
CA LEU A 6 9.80 39.79 -31.40
C LEU A 6 10.16 39.14 -30.06
N LEU A 7 9.64 39.65 -28.95
CA LEU A 7 9.74 39.06 -27.62
C LEU A 7 8.84 37.79 -27.57
N LEU A 8 9.46 36.63 -27.67
CA LEU A 8 8.80 35.35 -27.45
C LEU A 8 8.58 35.18 -25.94
N VAL A 9 7.38 35.46 -25.45
CA VAL A 9 6.95 35.15 -24.09
C VAL A 9 6.64 33.67 -24.02
N LEU A 10 7.59 32.87 -23.55
CA LEU A 10 7.37 31.48 -23.20
C LEU A 10 6.46 31.42 -21.95
N PHE A 11 5.19 31.12 -22.14
CA PHE A 11 4.28 30.79 -21.07
C PHE A 11 4.76 29.47 -20.44
N TRP A 12 5.38 29.55 -19.27
CA TRP A 12 5.59 28.41 -18.39
C TRP A 12 4.21 27.99 -17.86
N LEU A 13 3.57 27.00 -18.51
CA LEU A 13 2.44 26.30 -17.93
C LEU A 13 3.01 25.46 -16.78
N PRO A 14 2.52 25.64 -15.54
CA PRO A 14 2.90 24.76 -14.46
C PRO A 14 2.53 23.32 -14.87
N PRO A 15 3.37 22.31 -14.57
CA PRO A 15 3.01 20.93 -14.81
C PRO A 15 1.68 20.68 -14.11
N ALA A 16 0.71 20.13 -14.84
CA ALA A 16 -0.54 19.69 -14.26
C ALA A 16 -0.18 18.68 -13.16
N GLN A 17 -0.30 19.09 -11.91
CA GLN A 17 -0.15 18.18 -10.77
C GLN A 17 -1.22 17.11 -10.94
N ALA A 18 -0.80 15.89 -11.23
CA ALA A 18 -1.70 14.75 -11.19
C ALA A 18 -2.30 14.76 -9.78
N ALA A 19 -3.62 14.91 -9.68
CA ALA A 19 -4.31 14.90 -8.39
C ALA A 19 -3.87 13.65 -7.63
N ASP A 20 -3.37 13.84 -6.40
CA ASP A 20 -2.94 12.73 -5.55
C ASP A 20 -4.09 11.75 -5.34
N ILE A 21 -3.79 10.46 -5.46
CA ILE A 21 -4.77 9.42 -5.21
C ILE A 21 -5.05 9.37 -3.71
N PRO A 22 -6.34 9.38 -3.28
CA PRO A 22 -6.68 9.33 -1.87
C PRO A 22 -6.05 8.13 -1.16
N LEU A 23 -5.52 8.33 0.05
CA LEU A 23 -4.87 7.28 0.85
C LEU A 23 -5.76 6.04 1.01
N ALA A 24 -7.06 6.21 1.27
CA ALA A 24 -8.00 5.10 1.38
C ALA A 24 -8.06 4.24 0.09
N THR A 25 -7.92 4.87 -1.08
CA THR A 25 -7.88 4.13 -2.36
C THR A 25 -6.56 3.38 -2.54
N VAL A 26 -5.43 3.98 -2.10
CA VAL A 26 -4.13 3.31 -2.10
C VAL A 26 -4.13 2.10 -1.16
N VAL A 27 -4.68 2.25 0.05
CA VAL A 27 -4.85 1.14 1.01
C VAL A 27 -5.74 0.04 0.43
N ARG A 28 -6.88 0.42 -0.16
CA ARG A 28 -7.79 -0.54 -0.81
C ARG A 28 -7.10 -1.31 -1.93
N PHE A 29 -6.35 -0.63 -2.80
CA PHE A 29 -5.59 -1.26 -3.87
C PHE A 29 -4.61 -2.30 -3.31
N ASN A 30 -3.81 -1.92 -2.31
CA ASN A 30 -2.77 -2.78 -1.76
C ASN A 30 -3.29 -3.93 -0.88
N THR A 31 -4.53 -3.86 -0.40
CA THR A 31 -5.15 -4.94 0.39
C THR A 31 -6.04 -5.86 -0.44
N LEU A 32 -6.40 -5.46 -1.66
CA LEU A 32 -7.31 -6.21 -2.51
C LEU A 32 -6.70 -6.54 -3.88
N CYS A 33 -6.34 -5.52 -4.66
CA CYS A 33 -5.90 -5.71 -6.05
C CYS A 33 -4.44 -6.20 -6.14
N ALA A 34 -3.56 -5.63 -5.33
CA ALA A 34 -2.14 -5.92 -5.35
C ALA A 34 -1.83 -7.38 -5.01
N THR A 35 -2.68 -8.05 -4.21
CA THR A 35 -2.50 -9.48 -3.88
C THR A 35 -2.38 -10.42 -5.09
N CYS A 36 -2.94 -10.00 -6.24
CA CYS A 36 -2.84 -10.74 -7.51
C CYS A 36 -1.88 -10.08 -8.51
N HIS A 37 -1.52 -8.79 -8.29
CA HIS A 37 -0.78 -8.00 -9.27
C HIS A 37 0.62 -7.58 -8.79
N GLU A 38 1.03 -7.97 -7.59
CA GLU A 38 2.39 -7.73 -7.10
C GLU A 38 3.42 -8.51 -7.92
N GLY A 39 4.56 -7.87 -8.16
CA GLY A 39 5.66 -8.50 -8.90
C GLY A 39 5.44 -8.60 -10.41
N GLU A 40 4.29 -8.24 -10.94
CA GLU A 40 4.05 -8.17 -12.39
C GLU A 40 4.72 -6.94 -13.02
N CYS A 41 6.03 -6.82 -12.84
CA CYS A 41 6.86 -5.73 -13.35
C CYS A 41 7.12 -5.81 -14.86
N SER A 42 6.20 -6.35 -15.66
CA SER A 42 6.46 -6.62 -17.07
C SER A 42 6.41 -5.39 -17.97
N GLY A 43 6.05 -4.21 -17.43
CA GLY A 43 5.78 -3.02 -18.25
C GLY A 43 4.61 -3.21 -19.22
N ARG A 44 4.15 -4.43 -19.37
CA ARG A 44 2.97 -4.79 -20.14
C ARG A 44 1.78 -4.72 -19.22
N LEU A 45 1.06 -3.62 -19.26
CA LEU A 45 -0.35 -3.73 -18.99
C LEU A 45 -0.82 -4.83 -19.94
N SER A 46 -1.41 -5.90 -19.45
CA SER A 46 -2.04 -6.96 -20.30
C SER A 46 -3.15 -6.35 -21.17
N PHE A 47 -3.21 -5.04 -21.28
CA PHE A 47 -4.23 -4.25 -21.92
C PHE A 47 -3.55 -3.37 -22.98
N ASP A 48 -3.34 -3.94 -24.15
CA ASP A 48 -3.32 -3.14 -25.39
C ASP A 48 -4.68 -2.45 -25.64
N LEU A 49 -5.65 -2.75 -24.78
CA LEU A 49 -6.97 -2.16 -24.69
C LEU A 49 -6.94 -1.06 -23.62
N GLY A 50 -7.52 0.09 -23.90
CA GLY A 50 -7.54 1.23 -22.97
C GLY A 50 -8.07 0.86 -21.58
N ILE A 51 -7.84 1.76 -20.61
CA ILE A 51 -8.19 1.58 -19.19
C ILE A 51 -9.65 1.11 -18.96
N GLN A 52 -10.57 1.45 -19.87
CA GLN A 52 -11.98 1.04 -19.86
C GLN A 52 -12.14 -0.48 -19.88
N ALA A 53 -11.23 -1.21 -20.50
CA ALA A 53 -11.28 -2.67 -20.56
C ALA A 53 -11.13 -3.32 -19.16
N SER A 54 -10.50 -2.62 -18.20
CA SER A 54 -10.33 -3.08 -16.83
C SER A 54 -11.55 -2.81 -15.94
N GLU A 55 -12.52 -2.01 -16.38
CA GLU A 55 -13.65 -1.58 -15.55
C GLU A 55 -14.45 -2.75 -14.97
N ASN A 56 -14.84 -3.69 -15.81
CA ASN A 56 -15.62 -4.86 -15.38
C ASN A 56 -14.83 -5.75 -14.41
N HIS A 57 -13.52 -5.87 -14.60
CA HIS A 57 -12.65 -6.60 -13.70
C HIS A 57 -12.56 -5.90 -12.34
N ILE A 58 -12.30 -4.60 -12.34
CA ILE A 58 -12.21 -3.81 -11.09
C ILE A 58 -13.54 -3.86 -10.34
N ARG A 59 -14.68 -3.64 -11.01
CA ARG A 59 -16.00 -3.69 -10.37
C ARG A 59 -16.32 -5.07 -9.79
N ARG A 60 -15.90 -6.14 -10.47
CA ARG A 60 -16.10 -7.51 -9.96
C ARG A 60 -15.38 -7.75 -8.64
N HIS A 61 -14.18 -7.23 -8.47
CA HIS A 61 -13.34 -7.45 -7.29
C HIS A 61 -13.49 -6.36 -6.23
N ALA A 62 -13.58 -5.11 -6.63
CA ALA A 62 -13.73 -3.98 -5.71
C ALA A 62 -15.19 -3.65 -5.37
N GLY A 63 -16.16 -4.35 -5.96
CA GLY A 63 -17.58 -4.07 -5.77
C GLY A 63 -18.05 -2.82 -6.53
N ASP A 64 -19.23 -2.32 -6.18
CA ASP A 64 -19.80 -1.12 -6.78
C ASP A 64 -19.08 0.12 -6.24
N VAL A 65 -18.05 0.54 -6.96
CA VAL A 65 -17.27 1.74 -6.67
C VAL A 65 -17.64 2.86 -7.62
N ASP A 66 -17.58 4.09 -7.13
CA ASP A 66 -17.79 5.26 -8.00
C ASP A 66 -16.71 5.38 -9.09
N GLN A 67 -16.98 6.21 -10.09
CA GLN A 67 -16.12 6.33 -11.26
C GLN A 67 -14.73 6.86 -10.93
N ASN A 68 -14.58 7.71 -9.89
CA ASN A 68 -13.28 8.26 -9.50
C ASN A 68 -12.43 7.18 -8.84
N VAL A 69 -13.01 6.43 -7.90
CA VAL A 69 -12.34 5.29 -7.24
C VAL A 69 -11.93 4.25 -8.28
N TRP A 70 -12.80 3.91 -9.23
CA TRP A 70 -12.44 3.00 -10.32
C TRP A 70 -11.22 3.48 -11.11
N ARG A 71 -11.21 4.76 -11.53
CA ARG A 71 -10.10 5.34 -12.28
C ARG A 71 -8.79 5.33 -11.46
N ASP A 72 -8.88 5.64 -10.18
CA ASP A 72 -7.71 5.66 -9.30
C ASP A 72 -7.16 4.25 -9.07
N LEU A 73 -8.00 3.23 -8.91
CA LEU A 73 -7.55 1.83 -8.85
C LEU A 73 -6.84 1.41 -10.14
N ALA A 74 -7.36 1.81 -11.29
CA ALA A 74 -6.72 1.55 -12.57
C ALA A 74 -5.38 2.30 -12.74
N ARG A 75 -5.28 3.54 -12.24
CA ARG A 75 -4.02 4.31 -12.20
C ARG A 75 -2.99 3.66 -11.30
N LEU A 76 -3.40 3.15 -10.13
CA LEU A 76 -2.52 2.42 -9.20
C LEU A 76 -1.98 1.15 -9.84
N LEU A 77 -2.82 0.38 -10.54
CA LEU A 77 -2.39 -0.79 -11.29
C LEU A 77 -1.36 -0.43 -12.37
N ALA A 78 -1.65 0.63 -13.13
CA ALA A 78 -0.74 1.13 -14.16
C ALA A 78 0.62 1.55 -13.55
N HIS A 79 0.60 2.28 -12.42
CA HIS A 79 1.81 2.68 -11.72
C HIS A 79 2.62 1.45 -11.28
N THR A 80 1.99 0.49 -10.59
CA THR A 80 2.67 -0.73 -10.10
C THR A 80 3.37 -1.47 -11.23
N LYS A 81 2.70 -1.62 -12.38
CA LYS A 81 3.25 -2.34 -13.54
C LYS A 81 4.36 -1.57 -14.27
N GLN A 82 4.23 -0.25 -14.38
CA GLN A 82 5.18 0.59 -15.11
C GLN A 82 6.41 0.96 -14.28
N ALA A 83 6.20 1.36 -13.03
CA ALA A 83 7.26 1.76 -12.13
C ALA A 83 7.91 0.57 -11.40
N CYS A 84 7.27 -0.60 -11.41
CA CYS A 84 7.69 -1.76 -10.62
C CYS A 84 7.88 -1.38 -9.14
N ALA A 85 6.92 -0.61 -8.60
CA ALA A 85 6.97 -0.06 -7.25
C ALA A 85 5.57 0.18 -6.71
N PHE A 86 5.45 0.20 -5.38
CA PHE A 86 4.24 0.69 -4.73
C PHE A 86 4.04 2.19 -4.99
N TYR A 87 2.78 2.59 -5.12
CA TYR A 87 2.44 4.01 -5.18
C TYR A 87 2.83 4.69 -3.86
N PRO A 88 3.48 5.87 -3.89
CA PRO A 88 3.88 6.58 -2.68
C PRO A 88 2.69 6.86 -1.76
N MET A 89 2.84 6.57 -0.48
CA MET A 89 1.84 6.87 0.55
C MET A 89 2.30 8.09 1.34
N ALA A 90 1.47 9.15 1.34
CA ALA A 90 1.72 10.34 2.13
C ALA A 90 1.34 10.07 3.61
N VAL A 91 2.11 9.21 4.28
CA VAL A 91 1.91 8.79 5.67
C VAL A 91 3.19 8.99 6.45
N ASP A 92 3.09 9.72 7.55
CA ASP A 92 4.20 9.88 8.49
C ASP A 92 4.42 8.60 9.30
N ILE A 93 5.58 8.00 9.13
CA ILE A 93 5.96 6.82 9.91
C ILE A 93 6.30 7.26 11.34
N PRO A 94 5.65 6.69 12.37
CA PRO A 94 5.88 7.11 13.74
C PRO A 94 7.31 6.79 14.19
N LYS A 95 7.88 7.68 15.00
CA LYS A 95 9.19 7.44 15.63
C LYS A 95 9.15 6.15 16.44
N GLY A 96 10.19 5.33 16.31
CA GLY A 96 10.26 4.03 16.98
C GLY A 96 9.29 2.98 16.44
N GLN A 97 8.67 3.22 15.25
CA GLN A 97 7.80 2.24 14.61
C GLN A 97 6.59 1.81 15.46
N GLN A 98 6.06 2.71 16.31
CA GLN A 98 4.92 2.45 17.18
C GLN A 98 3.66 3.10 16.60
N TRP A 99 2.77 2.28 16.09
CA TRP A 99 1.50 2.67 15.50
C TRP A 99 0.37 2.53 16.50
N ASN A 100 -0.39 3.58 16.72
CA ASN A 100 -1.60 3.58 17.52
C ASN A 100 -2.86 3.34 16.67
N GLN A 101 -3.99 3.13 17.34
CA GLN A 101 -5.26 2.84 16.69
C GLN A 101 -5.71 3.96 15.73
N GLU A 102 -5.51 5.21 16.08
CA GLU A 102 -5.90 6.37 15.25
C GLU A 102 -5.24 6.31 13.88
N ARG A 103 -3.91 6.20 13.83
CA ARG A 103 -3.13 6.07 12.59
C ARG A 103 -3.47 4.80 11.80
N LEU A 104 -3.69 3.68 12.51
CA LEU A 104 -4.05 2.42 11.88
C LEU A 104 -5.44 2.45 11.23
N THR A 105 -6.35 3.29 11.73
CA THR A 105 -7.68 3.45 11.14
C THR A 105 -7.61 4.06 9.74
N GLU A 106 -6.70 4.96 9.47
CA GLU A 106 -6.49 5.55 8.13
C GLU A 106 -5.92 4.56 7.11
N LEU A 107 -5.28 3.50 7.61
CA LEU A 107 -4.61 2.46 6.82
C LEU A 107 -5.46 1.17 6.72
N HIS A 108 -6.75 1.26 7.06
CA HIS A 108 -7.68 0.15 7.12
C HIS A 108 -8.63 0.13 5.92
N ASN A 109 -8.68 -1.02 5.24
CA ASN A 109 -9.73 -1.35 4.29
C ASN A 109 -10.83 -2.15 5.00
N ALA A 110 -11.92 -1.49 5.35
CA ALA A 110 -13.02 -2.11 6.10
C ALA A 110 -13.72 -3.25 5.33
N THR A 111 -13.75 -3.19 4.00
CA THR A 111 -14.38 -4.22 3.16
C THR A 111 -13.69 -5.57 3.30
N GLU A 112 -12.36 -5.55 3.31
CA GLU A 112 -11.52 -6.75 3.42
C GLU A 112 -11.11 -7.07 4.85
N ASN A 113 -11.39 -6.18 5.80
CA ASN A 113 -10.84 -6.18 7.15
C ASN A 113 -9.32 -6.34 7.13
N ALA A 114 -8.66 -5.51 6.34
CA ALA A 114 -7.23 -5.59 6.08
C ALA A 114 -6.57 -4.23 6.21
N TRP A 115 -5.31 -4.22 6.61
CA TRP A 115 -4.45 -3.05 6.75
C TRP A 115 -3.30 -3.13 5.78
N PHE A 116 -2.87 -1.97 5.25
CA PHE A 116 -1.62 -1.83 4.52
C PHE A 116 -0.80 -0.70 5.14
N ILE A 117 0.26 -1.08 5.85
CA ILE A 117 1.00 -0.20 6.76
C ILE A 117 2.42 -0.02 6.24
N PRO A 118 2.87 1.21 5.89
CA PRO A 118 4.25 1.46 5.52
C PRO A 118 5.15 1.35 6.76
N LEU A 119 6.12 0.45 6.74
CA LEU A 119 7.14 0.32 7.79
C LEU A 119 8.34 1.24 7.56
N GLY A 120 8.42 1.86 6.37
CA GLY A 120 9.54 2.68 5.98
C GLY A 120 10.78 1.88 5.61
N HIS A 121 11.92 2.58 5.65
CA HIS A 121 13.19 1.99 5.30
C HIS A 121 13.74 1.21 6.50
N LEU A 122 13.74 -0.12 6.40
CA LEU A 122 14.31 -1.00 7.42
C LEU A 122 15.72 -1.43 7.00
N PRO A 123 16.74 -1.24 7.85
CA PRO A 123 18.04 -1.87 7.68
C PRO A 123 17.97 -3.40 7.60
N ALA A 124 18.97 -4.03 6.98
CA ALA A 124 19.10 -5.48 7.03
C ALA A 124 19.23 -5.95 8.48
N GLY A 125 18.51 -7.00 8.86
CA GLY A 125 18.48 -7.50 10.23
C GLY A 125 17.22 -8.27 10.56
N ARG A 126 17.17 -8.79 11.78
CA ARG A 126 16.02 -9.48 12.33
C ARG A 126 15.12 -8.48 13.07
N TYR A 127 13.82 -8.64 12.91
CA TYR A 127 12.82 -7.77 13.53
C TYR A 127 11.74 -8.59 14.22
N ARG A 128 11.14 -8.00 15.24
CA ARG A 128 9.94 -8.49 15.90
C ARG A 128 8.80 -7.52 15.62
N ALA A 129 7.70 -8.05 15.07
CA ALA A 129 6.43 -7.34 14.98
C ALA A 129 5.52 -7.79 16.13
N THR A 130 4.87 -6.83 16.78
CA THR A 130 3.86 -7.08 17.82
C THR A 130 2.58 -6.35 17.44
N LEU A 131 1.49 -7.09 17.21
CA LEU A 131 0.17 -6.57 16.88
C LEU A 131 -0.73 -6.65 18.12
N GLY A 132 -1.35 -5.54 18.50
CA GLY A 132 -2.38 -5.50 19.52
C GLY A 132 -3.77 -5.55 18.90
N MET A 133 -4.58 -6.54 19.27
CA MET A 133 -5.91 -6.79 18.72
C MET A 133 -7.00 -6.65 19.78
N ASN A 134 -8.26 -6.50 19.37
CA ASN A 134 -9.40 -6.52 20.25
C ASN A 134 -9.92 -7.97 20.46
N GLY A 135 -9.21 -8.78 21.23
CA GLY A 135 -9.60 -10.17 21.55
C GLY A 135 -8.83 -11.22 20.75
N GLN A 136 -9.35 -12.45 20.78
CA GLN A 136 -8.76 -13.55 20.03
C GLN A 136 -8.95 -13.34 18.52
N THR A 137 -7.90 -13.56 17.76
CA THR A 137 -7.95 -13.37 16.31
C THR A 137 -7.08 -14.38 15.58
N GLU A 138 -7.52 -14.68 14.38
CA GLU A 138 -6.73 -15.36 13.37
C GLU A 138 -6.50 -14.38 12.23
N GLY A 139 -5.34 -14.43 11.60
CA GLY A 139 -5.03 -13.54 10.50
C GLY A 139 -3.83 -13.98 9.69
N ILE A 140 -3.64 -13.29 8.59
CA ILE A 140 -2.46 -13.44 7.74
C ILE A 140 -1.74 -12.10 7.74
N ALA A 141 -0.46 -12.13 8.08
CA ALA A 141 0.44 -10.99 7.91
C ALA A 141 1.42 -11.29 6.79
N GLN A 142 1.74 -10.26 6.01
CA GLN A 142 2.72 -10.30 4.95
C GLN A 142 3.70 -9.16 5.17
N ILE A 143 4.98 -9.47 5.24
CA ILE A 143 6.04 -8.46 5.15
C ILE A 143 6.46 -8.39 3.69
N ILE A 144 6.41 -7.20 3.12
CA ILE A 144 6.59 -6.98 1.68
C ILE A 144 7.69 -5.94 1.49
N SER A 145 8.73 -6.28 0.72
CA SER A 145 9.77 -5.34 0.33
C SER A 145 9.32 -4.42 -0.81
N ALA A 146 10.02 -3.31 -1.03
CA ALA A 146 9.79 -2.45 -2.20
C ALA A 146 10.01 -3.20 -3.54
N GLY A 147 10.76 -4.30 -3.53
CA GLY A 147 10.97 -5.19 -4.68
C GLY A 147 9.93 -6.28 -4.83
N PHE A 148 8.84 -6.23 -4.05
CA PHE A 148 7.77 -7.24 -4.01
C PHE A 148 8.20 -8.63 -3.52
N ASP A 149 9.29 -8.72 -2.74
CA ASP A 149 9.60 -9.93 -1.99
C ASP A 149 8.61 -10.04 -0.83
N ILE A 150 7.87 -11.14 -0.75
CA ILE A 150 6.78 -11.34 0.20
C ILE A 150 7.12 -12.49 1.12
N THR A 151 6.95 -12.26 2.43
CA THR A 151 7.02 -13.31 3.45
C THR A 151 5.69 -13.39 4.18
N ASP A 152 5.05 -14.57 4.14
CA ASP A 152 3.74 -14.82 4.74
C ASP A 152 3.86 -15.39 6.15
N PHE A 153 2.95 -14.94 7.02
CA PHE A 153 2.80 -15.43 8.39
C PHE A 153 1.33 -15.75 8.68
N THR A 154 1.03 -17.00 8.99
CA THR A 154 -0.28 -17.36 9.56
C THR A 154 -0.24 -17.10 11.05
N LEU A 155 -1.09 -16.22 11.53
CA LEU A 155 -1.10 -15.72 12.90
C LEU A 155 -2.31 -16.23 13.64
N GLN A 156 -2.07 -16.70 14.87
CA GLN A 156 -3.12 -17.10 15.82
C GLN A 156 -2.85 -16.42 17.16
N CYS A 157 -3.84 -15.68 17.64
CA CYS A 157 -3.76 -15.06 18.96
C CYS A 157 -4.30 -16.01 20.02
N ALA A 158 -3.42 -16.54 20.83
CA ALA A 158 -3.83 -17.46 21.88
C ALA A 158 -4.47 -16.74 23.08
N ASP A 159 -3.85 -15.64 23.57
CA ASP A 159 -4.29 -14.95 24.78
C ASP A 159 -3.98 -13.45 24.73
N ARG A 160 -4.79 -12.64 25.44
CA ARG A 160 -4.60 -11.22 25.70
C ARG A 160 -4.66 -10.27 24.49
N GLY A 161 -5.11 -10.72 23.33
CA GLY A 161 -5.23 -9.84 22.15
C GLY A 161 -3.89 -9.34 21.61
N GLN A 162 -2.79 -10.02 21.82
CA GLN A 162 -1.49 -9.71 21.24
C GLN A 162 -0.95 -10.88 20.44
N ILE A 163 -0.40 -10.53 19.27
CA ILE A 163 0.30 -11.47 18.38
C ILE A 163 1.70 -10.93 18.15
N ALA A 164 2.71 -11.77 18.26
CA ALA A 164 4.06 -11.41 17.91
C ALA A 164 4.67 -12.44 16.96
N PHE A 165 5.41 -11.96 15.96
CA PHE A 165 6.18 -12.79 15.05
C PHE A 165 7.52 -12.14 14.71
N PHE A 166 8.45 -12.93 14.22
CA PHE A 166 9.76 -12.46 13.78
C PHE A 166 9.85 -12.54 12.27
N PHE A 167 10.53 -11.56 11.69
CA PHE A 167 10.84 -11.55 10.27
C PHE A 167 12.28 -11.08 10.02
N LEU A 168 12.79 -11.44 8.86
CA LEU A 168 14.14 -11.08 8.42
C LEU A 168 14.05 -10.05 7.28
N VAL A 169 14.86 -9.04 7.35
CA VAL A 169 15.12 -8.09 6.27
C VAL A 169 16.51 -8.42 5.72
N ASP A 170 16.56 -9.03 4.54
CA ASP A 170 17.81 -9.46 3.92
C ASP A 170 18.62 -8.28 3.40
N ARG A 171 17.96 -7.28 2.86
CA ARG A 171 18.57 -6.07 2.30
C ARG A 171 17.80 -4.83 2.75
N SER A 172 18.57 -3.80 3.12
CA SER A 172 17.99 -2.51 3.52
C SER A 172 17.15 -1.92 2.38
N SER A 173 15.84 -1.77 2.63
CA SER A 173 14.87 -1.24 1.67
C SER A 173 13.59 -0.74 2.35
N LEU A 174 12.70 -0.14 1.58
CA LEU A 174 11.34 0.15 2.03
C LEU A 174 10.58 -1.15 2.23
N HIS A 175 9.84 -1.24 3.34
CA HIS A 175 9.00 -2.38 3.68
C HIS A 175 7.60 -1.94 4.07
N TYR A 176 6.68 -2.87 3.90
CA TYR A 176 5.26 -2.72 4.23
C TYR A 176 4.78 -3.95 4.99
N LEU A 177 3.80 -3.76 5.85
CA LEU A 177 3.02 -4.83 6.45
C LEU A 177 1.63 -4.81 5.83
N ARG A 178 1.23 -5.91 5.18
CA ARG A 178 -0.17 -6.19 4.90
C ARG A 178 -0.67 -7.17 5.96
N PHE A 179 -1.75 -6.80 6.64
CA PHE A 179 -2.36 -7.65 7.64
C PHE A 179 -3.85 -7.80 7.34
N LYS A 180 -4.34 -9.02 7.29
CA LYS A 180 -5.76 -9.35 7.14
C LYS A 180 -6.20 -10.20 8.31
N SER A 181 -7.28 -9.79 8.98
CA SER A 181 -7.86 -10.52 10.11
C SER A 181 -9.29 -10.95 9.85
N GLY A 182 -9.82 -11.82 10.72
CA GLY A 182 -11.22 -12.22 10.70
C GLY A 182 -12.17 -11.04 10.85
N LYS A 183 -13.42 -11.20 10.39
CA LYS A 183 -14.45 -10.14 10.47
C LYS A 183 -14.69 -9.72 11.93
N GLY A 184 -14.86 -8.42 12.13
CA GLY A 184 -15.14 -7.84 13.45
C GLY A 184 -13.91 -7.68 14.35
N GLN A 185 -12.72 -8.03 13.87
CA GLN A 185 -11.47 -7.81 14.59
C GLN A 185 -10.88 -6.45 14.24
N THR A 186 -10.24 -5.80 15.20
CA THR A 186 -9.62 -4.49 15.01
C THR A 186 -8.17 -4.50 15.48
N LEU A 187 -7.28 -4.03 14.62
CA LEU A 187 -5.88 -3.78 14.97
C LEU A 187 -5.80 -2.46 15.75
N ARG A 188 -5.33 -2.53 17.00
CA ARG A 188 -5.23 -1.36 17.91
C ARG A 188 -3.83 -0.78 17.96
N SER A 189 -2.84 -1.61 17.81
CA SER A 189 -1.44 -1.18 17.83
C SER A 189 -0.58 -2.09 16.97
N LEU A 190 0.50 -1.52 16.47
CA LEU A 190 1.60 -2.24 15.85
C LEU A 190 2.91 -1.65 16.38
N ASP A 191 3.81 -2.52 16.77
CA ASP A 191 5.17 -2.18 17.20
C ASP A 191 6.18 -3.03 16.43
N ILE A 192 7.18 -2.39 15.82
CA ILE A 192 8.26 -3.05 15.10
C ILE A 192 9.58 -2.72 15.79
N GLN A 193 10.27 -3.72 16.26
CA GLN A 193 11.54 -3.59 16.96
C GLN A 193 12.62 -4.45 16.30
N ALA A 194 13.84 -3.92 16.21
CA ALA A 194 15.00 -4.77 15.89
C ALA A 194 15.14 -5.85 16.97
N ALA A 195 15.44 -7.07 16.54
CA ALA A 195 15.63 -8.21 17.42
C ALA A 195 17.05 -8.74 17.26
N ASP A 196 17.73 -8.98 18.35
CA ASP A 196 19.08 -9.56 18.38
C ASP A 196 19.10 -11.01 17.86
#